data_73831710f0f738b78e3b527393d98cb8
#
_entry.id   73831710f0f738b78e3b527393d98cb8
#
_cell.length_a   1.000
_cell.length_b   1.000
_cell.length_c   1.000
_cell.angle_alpha   90.00
_cell.angle_beta   90.00
_cell.angle_gamma   90.00
#
_symmetry.space_group_name_H-M   'P 1'
#
loop_
_entity.id
_entity.type
_entity.pdbx_description
1 polymer ?
#
loop_
_entity_poly.entity_id
_entity_poly.type
_entity_poly.pdbx_seq_one_letter_code
_entity_poly.pdbx_strand_id
1 'polypeptide(L)'
;MYTVPLPRIGTDVAWRDAAKRLIGAGISPADVLWDFGGEMEELFAAAAPLPPVTRRIKAPQNFISLANTVVWHKEPKRFARLYAMLWRLRHEPGLMQDRADPELTKLRQMEKGVQRCQNKMKTFLRFCDLRQGGSRRSFAAWFAPTHHTVEPAAPFFARRLADMDWMIATSDITAQFVDGNLSFHPGQPKPDLPEDAAEALWGTYFCNIFNPARLKVGAVTSKMPKQYRQGLSEAQHIQELIAGAENKVRKMQEAAPTLPPEQAGKIKRQSQNGSPKAG
;
A
#
# COMPACT_ATOMS: atom_id res chain seq x y z
N MET A 1 -20.66 -14.09 24.87
CA MET A 1 -20.38 -13.25 23.67
C MET A 1 -19.27 -12.29 24.01
N TYR A 2 -18.23 -12.17 23.18
CA TYR A 2 -17.10 -11.28 23.38
C TYR A 2 -17.16 -10.14 22.37
N THR A 3 -17.10 -8.90 22.83
CA THR A 3 -16.91 -7.73 21.97
C THR A 3 -15.43 -7.38 21.98
N VAL A 4 -14.82 -7.33 20.80
CA VAL A 4 -13.37 -7.11 20.61
C VAL A 4 -13.16 -5.76 19.95
N PRO A 5 -12.71 -4.76 20.71
CA PRO A 5 -12.38 -3.48 20.13
C PRO A 5 -11.10 -3.58 19.29
N LEU A 6 -11.14 -3.02 18.08
CA LEU A 6 -10.03 -2.95 17.16
C LEU A 6 -9.72 -1.49 16.84
N PRO A 7 -8.53 -1.00 17.17
CA PRO A 7 -8.16 0.38 16.88
C PRO A 7 -8.00 0.60 15.36
N ARG A 8 -8.16 1.84 14.91
CA ARG A 8 -7.93 2.22 13.51
C ARG A 8 -6.43 2.17 13.12
N ILE A 9 -5.54 2.38 14.09
CA ILE A 9 -4.08 2.27 13.95
C ILE A 9 -3.60 1.03 14.67
N GLY A 10 -2.76 0.20 14.02
CA GLY A 10 -2.32 -1.09 14.57
C GLY A 10 -3.38 -2.17 14.52
N THR A 11 -4.37 -2.04 13.65
CA THR A 11 -5.50 -2.97 13.52
C THR A 11 -5.06 -4.42 13.30
N ASP A 12 -4.03 -4.65 12.50
CA ASP A 12 -3.54 -5.99 12.16
C ASP A 12 -2.93 -6.69 13.39
N VAL A 13 -2.18 -5.96 14.21
CA VAL A 13 -1.59 -6.47 15.45
C VAL A 13 -2.70 -6.78 16.46
N ALA A 14 -3.62 -5.83 16.66
CA ALA A 14 -4.74 -5.98 17.59
C ALA A 14 -5.64 -7.17 17.21
N TRP A 15 -6.02 -7.29 15.94
CA TRP A 15 -6.81 -8.41 15.46
C TRP A 15 -6.09 -9.75 15.63
N ARG A 16 -4.82 -9.82 15.29
CA ARG A 16 -4.00 -11.05 15.39
C ARG A 16 -3.89 -11.52 16.84
N ASP A 17 -3.66 -10.60 17.76
CA ASP A 17 -3.54 -10.93 19.18
C ASP A 17 -4.86 -11.37 19.79
N ALA A 18 -5.95 -10.68 19.47
CA ALA A 18 -7.29 -11.09 19.89
C ALA A 18 -7.67 -12.46 19.30
N ALA A 19 -7.46 -12.68 18.01
CA ALA A 19 -7.73 -13.95 17.35
C ALA A 19 -6.96 -15.12 17.99
N LYS A 20 -5.67 -14.90 18.35
CA LYS A 20 -4.87 -15.92 19.06
C LYS A 20 -5.44 -16.28 20.44
N ARG A 21 -5.88 -15.28 21.20
CA ARG A 21 -6.47 -15.49 22.53
C ARG A 21 -7.78 -16.25 22.44
N LEU A 22 -8.66 -15.77 21.58
CA LEU A 22 -9.99 -16.37 21.39
C LEU A 22 -9.92 -17.82 20.91
N ILE A 23 -9.10 -18.10 19.89
CA ILE A 23 -8.98 -19.45 19.35
C ILE A 23 -8.24 -20.38 20.31
N GLY A 24 -7.28 -19.88 21.09
CA GLY A 24 -6.61 -20.61 22.15
C GLY A 24 -7.54 -21.05 23.29
N ALA A 25 -8.52 -20.20 23.60
CA ALA A 25 -9.58 -20.49 24.57
C ALA A 25 -10.75 -21.28 24.00
N GLY A 26 -10.74 -21.62 22.70
CA GLY A 26 -11.82 -22.40 22.07
C GLY A 26 -13.13 -21.64 21.87
N ILE A 27 -13.06 -20.29 21.79
CA ILE A 27 -14.24 -19.44 21.59
C ILE A 27 -14.70 -19.53 20.13
N SER A 28 -16.00 -19.87 19.93
CA SER A 28 -16.59 -19.98 18.59
C SER A 28 -16.68 -18.62 17.89
N PRO A 29 -16.53 -18.57 16.55
CA PRO A 29 -16.78 -17.35 15.78
C PRO A 29 -18.16 -16.71 16.00
N ALA A 30 -19.17 -17.52 16.34
CA ALA A 30 -20.53 -17.04 16.64
C ALA A 30 -20.60 -16.24 17.95
N ASP A 31 -19.64 -16.42 18.85
CA ASP A 31 -19.58 -15.76 20.16
C ASP A 31 -18.70 -14.49 20.14
N VAL A 32 -18.23 -14.05 18.98
CA VAL A 32 -17.30 -12.93 18.86
C VAL A 32 -17.87 -11.83 17.97
N LEU A 33 -17.91 -10.62 18.51
CA LEU A 33 -18.24 -9.41 17.80
C LEU A 33 -16.97 -8.54 17.67
N TRP A 34 -16.67 -8.07 16.46
CA TRP A 34 -15.50 -7.25 16.17
C TRP A 34 -15.93 -5.79 16.02
N ASP A 35 -15.45 -4.92 16.89
CA ASP A 35 -15.75 -3.50 16.90
C ASP A 35 -14.55 -2.69 16.35
N PHE A 36 -14.64 -2.25 15.12
CA PHE A 36 -13.58 -1.50 14.45
C PHE A 36 -13.77 0.00 14.63
N GLY A 37 -12.84 0.63 15.34
CA GLY A 37 -12.83 2.07 15.56
C GLY A 37 -13.64 2.52 16.79
N GLY A 38 -14.15 1.58 17.60
CA GLY A 38 -14.90 1.90 18.82
C GLY A 38 -16.31 2.42 18.55
N GLU A 39 -16.90 2.10 17.38
CA GLU A 39 -18.24 2.61 17.01
C GLU A 39 -19.37 1.99 17.84
N MET A 40 -19.08 0.91 18.58
CA MET A 40 -20.03 0.17 19.38
C MET A 40 -19.81 0.28 20.91
N GLU A 41 -18.78 1.05 21.33
CA GLU A 41 -18.47 1.20 22.78
C GLU A 41 -19.66 1.72 23.59
N GLU A 42 -20.49 2.61 23.03
CA GLU A 42 -21.67 3.14 23.70
C GLU A 42 -22.80 2.09 23.89
N LEU A 43 -22.83 1.07 23.04
CA LEU A 43 -23.88 0.03 23.08
C LEU A 43 -23.54 -1.16 23.98
N PHE A 44 -22.25 -1.40 24.27
CA PHE A 44 -21.78 -2.58 24.99
C PHE A 44 -20.75 -2.21 26.08
N ALA A 45 -21.18 -1.43 27.07
CA ALA A 45 -20.36 -0.93 28.18
C ALA A 45 -19.68 -1.99 29.07
N ALA A 46 -19.94 -3.27 28.87
CA ALA A 46 -19.34 -4.37 29.62
C ALA A 46 -18.80 -5.47 28.67
N ALA A 47 -17.80 -5.14 27.84
CA ALA A 47 -17.09 -6.16 27.10
C ALA A 47 -16.33 -7.10 28.08
N ALA A 48 -16.59 -8.41 28.00
CA ALA A 48 -15.84 -9.37 28.79
C ALA A 48 -14.35 -9.30 28.40
N PRO A 49 -13.41 -9.30 29.37
CA PRO A 49 -12.00 -9.26 29.07
C PRO A 49 -11.60 -10.47 28.21
N LEU A 50 -10.72 -10.23 27.24
CA LEU A 50 -10.20 -11.31 26.40
C LEU A 50 -9.50 -12.38 27.25
N PRO A 51 -9.74 -13.68 26.98
CA PRO A 51 -9.12 -14.76 27.72
C PRO A 51 -7.59 -14.67 27.64
N PRO A 52 -6.85 -15.16 28.64
CA PRO A 52 -5.40 -15.26 28.56
C PRO A 52 -4.98 -16.22 27.42
N VAL A 53 -3.77 -16.10 26.94
CA VAL A 53 -3.21 -17.01 25.93
C VAL A 53 -2.97 -18.38 26.60
N THR A 54 -3.87 -19.33 26.38
CA THR A 54 -3.81 -20.65 27.01
C THR A 54 -3.11 -21.69 26.13
N ARG A 55 -3.20 -21.56 24.82
CA ARG A 55 -2.66 -22.53 23.86
C ARG A 55 -2.07 -21.84 22.62
N ARG A 56 -0.88 -22.26 22.21
CA ARG A 56 -0.31 -21.83 20.91
C ARG A 56 -0.95 -22.65 19.78
N ILE A 57 -1.60 -21.96 18.84
CA ILE A 57 -2.15 -22.55 17.63
C ILE A 57 -1.25 -22.22 16.46
N LYS A 58 -0.89 -23.23 15.68
CA LYS A 58 -0.12 -23.04 14.43
C LYS A 58 -1.13 -22.80 13.30
N ALA A 59 -1.10 -21.63 12.71
CA ALA A 59 -1.82 -21.33 11.47
C ALA A 59 -0.89 -21.55 10.26
N PRO A 60 -1.41 -22.05 9.13
CA PRO A 60 -0.63 -22.16 7.89
C PRO A 60 -0.11 -20.80 7.42
N GLN A 61 1.11 -20.77 6.87
CA GLN A 61 1.75 -19.53 6.44
C GLN A 61 0.97 -18.81 5.34
N ASN A 62 0.32 -19.54 4.42
CA ASN A 62 -0.54 -18.97 3.39
C ASN A 62 -1.78 -18.29 3.96
N PHE A 63 -2.35 -18.80 5.07
CA PHE A 63 -3.42 -18.12 5.79
C PHE A 63 -2.91 -16.84 6.47
N ILE A 64 -1.75 -16.90 7.11
CA ILE A 64 -1.14 -15.71 7.76
C ILE A 64 -0.92 -14.60 6.73
N SER A 65 -0.37 -14.93 5.57
CA SER A 65 -0.16 -13.97 4.48
C SER A 65 -1.46 -13.36 3.97
N LEU A 66 -2.49 -14.18 3.78
CA LEU A 66 -3.83 -13.76 3.39
C LEU A 66 -4.43 -12.81 4.44
N ALA A 67 -4.36 -13.19 5.72
CA ALA A 67 -4.93 -12.41 6.82
C ALA A 67 -4.24 -11.05 6.98
N ASN A 68 -2.91 -10.99 6.87
CA ASN A 68 -2.13 -9.74 6.92
C ASN A 68 -2.53 -8.74 5.82
N THR A 69 -3.12 -9.21 4.73
CA THR A 69 -3.61 -8.35 3.65
C THR A 69 -5.09 -8.03 3.84
N VAL A 70 -5.93 -9.04 4.08
CA VAL A 70 -7.39 -8.89 4.13
C VAL A 70 -7.85 -8.05 5.32
N VAL A 71 -7.10 -8.01 6.42
CA VAL A 71 -7.39 -7.17 7.60
C VAL A 71 -7.59 -5.68 7.22
N TRP A 72 -6.97 -5.24 6.14
CA TRP A 72 -7.05 -3.87 5.60
C TRP A 72 -8.20 -3.64 4.61
N HIS A 73 -9.04 -4.63 4.36
CA HIS A 73 -10.19 -4.49 3.46
C HIS A 73 -11.29 -3.63 4.12
N LYS A 74 -12.04 -2.83 3.35
CA LYS A 74 -13.09 -1.94 3.86
C LYS A 74 -14.33 -2.64 4.41
N GLU A 75 -14.59 -3.91 4.02
CA GLU A 75 -15.79 -4.64 4.43
C GLU A 75 -15.75 -4.89 5.96
N PRO A 76 -16.79 -4.46 6.72
CA PRO A 76 -16.78 -4.61 8.19
C PRO A 76 -16.66 -6.07 8.65
N LYS A 77 -17.24 -7.02 7.91
CA LYS A 77 -17.24 -8.46 8.23
C LYS A 77 -15.88 -9.14 7.99
N ARG A 78 -14.85 -8.44 7.51
CA ARG A 78 -13.52 -9.01 7.22
C ARG A 78 -12.91 -9.74 8.41
N PHE A 79 -13.02 -9.17 9.59
CA PHE A 79 -12.45 -9.72 10.82
C PHE A 79 -13.12 -11.02 11.23
N ALA A 80 -14.45 -11.05 11.19
CA ALA A 80 -15.24 -12.24 11.48
C ALA A 80 -14.97 -13.35 10.46
N ARG A 81 -14.89 -13.03 9.16
CA ARG A 81 -14.55 -13.99 8.10
C ARG A 81 -13.15 -14.58 8.28
N LEU A 82 -12.16 -13.76 8.60
CA LEU A 82 -10.80 -14.22 8.87
C LEU A 82 -10.77 -15.12 10.12
N TYR A 83 -11.51 -14.76 11.17
CA TYR A 83 -11.57 -15.57 12.37
C TYR A 83 -12.31 -16.90 12.14
N ALA A 84 -13.42 -16.90 11.40
CA ALA A 84 -14.14 -18.11 11.00
C ALA A 84 -13.25 -19.04 10.14
N MET A 85 -12.46 -18.50 9.21
CA MET A 85 -11.50 -19.28 8.43
C MET A 85 -10.41 -19.89 9.31
N LEU A 86 -9.84 -19.12 10.25
CA LEU A 86 -8.87 -19.63 11.23
C LEU A 86 -9.46 -20.74 12.10
N TRP A 87 -10.75 -20.62 12.47
CA TRP A 87 -11.46 -21.63 13.24
C TRP A 87 -11.60 -22.95 12.46
N ARG A 88 -12.00 -22.90 11.21
CA ARG A 88 -12.14 -24.08 10.33
C ARG A 88 -10.80 -24.77 10.08
N LEU A 89 -9.71 -24.03 9.94
CA LEU A 89 -8.36 -24.58 9.74
C LEU A 89 -7.87 -25.50 10.88
N ARG A 90 -8.53 -25.50 12.04
CA ARG A 90 -8.23 -26.44 13.13
C ARG A 90 -8.64 -27.87 12.78
N HIS A 91 -9.65 -28.03 11.94
CA HIS A 91 -10.25 -29.30 11.58
C HIS A 91 -10.05 -29.67 10.11
N GLU A 92 -9.78 -28.67 9.27
CA GLU A 92 -9.64 -28.78 7.83
C GLU A 92 -8.25 -28.26 7.38
N PRO A 93 -7.15 -28.98 7.62
CA PRO A 93 -5.80 -28.47 7.32
C PRO A 93 -5.55 -28.22 5.82
N GLY A 94 -6.30 -28.89 4.93
CA GLY A 94 -6.26 -28.70 3.47
C GLY A 94 -7.08 -27.53 2.95
N LEU A 95 -7.84 -26.82 3.80
CA LEU A 95 -8.79 -25.78 3.40
C LEU A 95 -8.15 -24.67 2.53
N MET A 96 -6.90 -24.30 2.81
CA MET A 96 -6.22 -23.25 2.04
C MET A 96 -5.90 -23.66 0.59
N GLN A 97 -6.00 -24.93 0.22
CA GLN A 97 -5.83 -25.46 -1.13
C GLN A 97 -7.18 -25.67 -1.84
N ASP A 98 -8.28 -25.65 -1.12
CA ASP A 98 -9.61 -25.83 -1.70
C ASP A 98 -10.02 -24.58 -2.49
N ARG A 99 -10.08 -24.75 -3.83
CA ARG A 99 -10.49 -23.70 -4.75
C ARG A 99 -12.02 -23.56 -4.84
N ALA A 100 -12.76 -24.55 -4.42
CA ALA A 100 -14.21 -24.57 -4.44
C ALA A 100 -14.83 -23.94 -3.19
N ASP A 101 -14.06 -23.75 -2.12
CA ASP A 101 -14.56 -23.12 -0.90
C ASP A 101 -14.97 -21.65 -1.14
N PRO A 102 -16.24 -21.29 -0.90
CA PRO A 102 -16.76 -19.96 -1.21
C PRO A 102 -16.18 -18.89 -0.28
N GLU A 103 -15.93 -19.19 1.00
CA GLU A 103 -15.38 -18.23 1.94
C GLU A 103 -13.89 -17.95 1.65
N LEU A 104 -13.12 -18.98 1.30
CA LEU A 104 -11.73 -18.77 0.86
C LEU A 104 -11.68 -17.98 -0.44
N THR A 105 -12.58 -18.24 -1.37
CA THR A 105 -12.68 -17.48 -2.64
C THR A 105 -13.00 -16.02 -2.36
N LYS A 106 -13.92 -15.73 -1.44
CA LYS A 106 -14.27 -14.38 -1.01
C LYS A 106 -13.06 -13.67 -0.38
N LEU A 107 -12.36 -14.32 0.54
CA LEU A 107 -11.16 -13.76 1.18
C LEU A 107 -10.05 -13.46 0.16
N ARG A 108 -9.84 -14.32 -0.85
CA ARG A 108 -8.89 -14.06 -1.94
C ARG A 108 -9.30 -12.90 -2.83
N GLN A 109 -10.60 -12.69 -3.06
CA GLN A 109 -11.09 -11.50 -3.76
C GLN A 109 -10.83 -10.23 -2.96
N MET A 110 -11.04 -10.28 -1.63
CA MET A 110 -10.73 -9.17 -0.72
C MET A 110 -9.23 -8.87 -0.72
N GLU A 111 -8.37 -9.88 -0.64
CA GLU A 111 -6.92 -9.74 -0.75
C GLU A 111 -6.50 -9.02 -2.03
N LYS A 112 -7.01 -9.46 -3.19
CA LYS A 112 -6.75 -8.79 -4.49
C LYS A 112 -7.25 -7.34 -4.50
N GLY A 113 -8.35 -7.04 -3.82
CA GLY A 113 -8.88 -5.68 -3.65
C GLY A 113 -7.91 -4.78 -2.93
N VAL A 114 -7.41 -5.23 -1.77
CA VAL A 114 -6.45 -4.50 -0.95
C VAL A 114 -5.11 -4.31 -1.69
N GLN A 115 -4.58 -5.36 -2.31
CA GLN A 115 -3.33 -5.29 -3.09
C GLN A 115 -3.44 -4.28 -4.23
N ARG A 116 -4.57 -4.27 -4.95
CA ARG A 116 -4.82 -3.26 -6.00
C ARG A 116 -4.89 -1.84 -5.44
N CYS A 117 -5.52 -1.65 -4.28
CA CYS A 117 -5.59 -0.35 -3.61
C CYS A 117 -4.19 0.13 -3.19
N GLN A 118 -3.38 -0.73 -2.58
CA GLN A 118 -1.99 -0.41 -2.23
C GLN A 118 -1.15 -0.04 -3.46
N ASN A 119 -1.28 -0.81 -4.55
CA ASN A 119 -0.55 -0.53 -5.79
C ASN A 119 -0.98 0.81 -6.42
N LYS A 120 -2.30 1.13 -6.38
CA LYS A 120 -2.78 2.44 -6.82
C LYS A 120 -2.19 3.56 -5.98
N MET A 121 -2.18 3.41 -4.65
CA MET A 121 -1.57 4.39 -3.76
C MET A 121 -0.09 4.61 -4.09
N LYS A 122 0.70 3.54 -4.24
CA LYS A 122 2.12 3.61 -4.60
C LYS A 122 2.37 4.26 -5.98
N THR A 123 1.43 4.14 -6.91
CA THR A 123 1.57 4.65 -8.28
C THR A 123 1.04 6.07 -8.44
N PHE A 124 -0.06 6.41 -7.77
CA PHE A 124 -0.81 7.64 -8.03
C PHE A 124 -0.79 8.64 -6.88
N LEU A 125 -0.16 8.33 -5.75
CA LEU A 125 0.01 9.29 -4.67
C LEU A 125 0.90 10.45 -5.14
N ARG A 126 0.47 11.68 -4.83
CA ARG A 126 1.10 12.92 -5.25
C ARG A 126 1.53 13.72 -4.04
N PHE A 127 2.81 14.05 -3.98
CA PHE A 127 3.38 14.87 -2.92
C PHE A 127 3.53 16.32 -3.39
N CYS A 128 3.05 17.26 -2.58
CA CYS A 128 3.22 18.69 -2.77
C CYS A 128 4.33 19.18 -1.83
N ASP A 129 5.21 20.03 -2.32
CA ASP A 129 6.27 20.65 -1.52
C ASP A 129 5.66 21.69 -0.58
N LEU A 130 5.86 21.54 0.72
CA LEU A 130 5.37 22.48 1.74
C LEU A 130 6.25 23.73 1.88
N ARG A 131 7.41 23.80 1.20
CA ARG A 131 8.35 24.93 1.20
C ARG A 131 8.65 25.48 2.61
N GLN A 132 8.63 24.63 3.63
CA GLN A 132 9.01 24.99 4.97
C GLN A 132 10.54 25.11 5.01
N GLY A 133 11.06 26.26 5.41
CA GLY A 133 12.49 26.60 5.38
C GLY A 133 13.37 25.83 6.39
N GLY A 134 13.12 24.55 6.58
CA GLY A 134 13.90 23.65 7.42
C GLY A 134 15.11 23.06 6.70
N SER A 135 15.97 22.36 7.45
CA SER A 135 17.14 21.65 6.91
C SER A 135 16.78 20.47 6.01
N ARG A 136 15.58 19.91 6.18
CA ARG A 136 15.02 18.82 5.37
C ARG A 136 13.85 19.33 4.53
N ARG A 137 13.72 18.83 3.32
CA ARG A 137 12.56 19.13 2.46
C ARG A 137 11.33 18.44 3.06
N SER A 138 10.19 19.13 3.04
CA SER A 138 8.92 18.64 3.64
C SER A 138 7.84 18.60 2.58
N PHE A 139 7.12 17.48 2.52
CA PHE A 139 6.08 17.20 1.53
C PHE A 139 4.79 16.73 2.19
N ALA A 140 3.66 17.02 1.57
CA ALA A 140 2.37 16.48 1.98
C ALA A 140 1.63 15.91 0.78
N ALA A 141 0.86 14.86 1.04
CA ALA A 141 -0.03 14.27 0.05
C ALA A 141 -1.39 13.97 0.67
N TRP A 142 -2.45 14.20 -0.10
CA TRP A 142 -3.78 13.72 0.21
C TRP A 142 -4.12 12.53 -0.68
N PHE A 143 -4.72 11.49 -0.08
CA PHE A 143 -5.20 10.33 -0.82
C PHE A 143 -6.51 9.82 -0.23
N ALA A 144 -7.43 9.37 -1.09
CA ALA A 144 -8.68 8.73 -0.69
C ALA A 144 -8.67 7.24 -1.07
N PRO A 145 -8.08 6.37 -0.26
CA PRO A 145 -7.99 4.95 -0.56
C PRO A 145 -9.36 4.28 -0.48
N THR A 146 -9.60 3.28 -1.33
CA THR A 146 -10.83 2.47 -1.27
C THR A 146 -10.84 1.53 -0.06
N HIS A 147 -9.68 1.16 0.46
CA HIS A 147 -9.47 0.27 1.60
C HIS A 147 -8.50 0.94 2.59
N HIS A 148 -8.38 0.43 3.81
CA HIS A 148 -7.51 0.96 4.87
C HIS A 148 -6.03 0.68 4.58
N THR A 149 -5.48 1.22 3.48
CA THR A 149 -4.17 0.82 2.95
C THR A 149 -3.02 1.75 3.29
N VAL A 150 -3.24 2.83 4.03
CA VAL A 150 -2.19 3.80 4.39
C VAL A 150 -1.12 3.14 5.25
N GLU A 151 -1.54 2.50 6.34
CA GLU A 151 -0.61 1.87 7.29
C GLU A 151 0.27 0.79 6.63
N PRO A 152 -0.28 -0.19 5.88
CA PRO A 152 0.56 -1.20 5.23
C PRO A 152 1.36 -0.68 4.02
N ALA A 153 1.02 0.49 3.46
CA ALA A 153 1.76 1.09 2.35
C ALA A 153 2.86 2.08 2.81
N ALA A 154 2.71 2.71 3.97
CA ALA A 154 3.63 3.73 4.47
C ALA A 154 5.11 3.28 4.55
N PRO A 155 5.46 2.04 4.95
CA PRO A 155 6.85 1.58 4.94
C PRO A 155 7.51 1.57 3.56
N PHE A 156 6.74 1.45 2.48
CA PHE A 156 7.26 1.60 1.13
C PHE A 156 7.73 3.03 0.86
N PHE A 157 6.93 4.02 1.26
CA PHE A 157 7.28 5.44 1.10
C PHE A 157 8.43 5.83 2.02
N ALA A 158 8.48 5.35 3.26
CA ALA A 158 9.57 5.60 4.19
C ALA A 158 10.93 5.14 3.62
N ARG A 159 10.99 3.98 2.96
CA ARG A 159 12.21 3.52 2.29
C ARG A 159 12.54 4.28 1.01
N ARG A 160 11.51 4.67 0.25
CA ARG A 160 11.67 5.32 -1.06
C ARG A 160 12.05 6.79 -0.95
N LEU A 161 11.57 7.47 0.11
CA LEU A 161 11.67 8.90 0.35
C LEU A 161 12.36 9.15 1.71
N ALA A 162 13.43 8.41 1.98
CA ALA A 162 14.13 8.47 3.27
C ALA A 162 14.89 9.79 3.51
N ASP A 163 15.21 10.51 2.43
CA ASP A 163 15.96 11.77 2.45
C ASP A 163 15.11 13.02 2.72
N MET A 164 13.79 12.85 2.86
CA MET A 164 12.85 13.95 3.06
C MET A 164 11.81 13.62 4.12
N ASP A 165 11.19 14.64 4.69
CA ASP A 165 10.06 14.51 5.59
C ASP A 165 8.77 14.53 4.78
N TRP A 166 7.79 13.71 5.16
CA TRP A 166 6.54 13.68 4.44
C TRP A 166 5.34 13.29 5.31
N MET A 167 4.17 13.72 4.85
CA MET A 167 2.88 13.37 5.43
C MET A 167 1.95 12.84 4.33
N ILE A 168 1.27 11.73 4.61
CA ILE A 168 0.18 11.21 3.78
C ILE A 168 -1.09 11.27 4.61
N ALA A 169 -1.97 12.21 4.28
CA ALA A 169 -3.24 12.39 4.95
C ALA A 169 -4.37 11.68 4.21
N THR A 170 -5.26 11.05 4.97
CA THR A 170 -6.53 10.49 4.51
C THR A 170 -7.63 10.79 5.53
N SER A 171 -8.87 10.49 5.19
CA SER A 171 -9.99 10.63 6.15
C SER A 171 -9.90 9.65 7.33
N ASP A 172 -9.24 8.50 7.16
CA ASP A 172 -9.17 7.45 8.20
C ASP A 172 -7.99 7.64 9.14
N ILE A 173 -6.78 7.71 8.57
CA ILE A 173 -5.52 7.87 9.30
C ILE A 173 -4.54 8.76 8.51
N THR A 174 -3.60 9.37 9.22
CA THR A 174 -2.49 10.12 8.65
C THR A 174 -1.18 9.38 8.95
N ALA A 175 -0.37 9.12 7.94
CA ALA A 175 1.00 8.65 8.11
C ALA A 175 1.96 9.83 8.02
N GLN A 176 2.91 9.92 8.95
CA GLN A 176 3.97 10.94 8.96
C GLN A 176 5.33 10.26 9.04
N PHE A 177 6.28 10.78 8.29
CA PHE A 177 7.67 10.38 8.33
C PHE A 177 8.52 11.62 8.55
N VAL A 178 9.08 11.75 9.74
CA VAL A 178 9.84 12.92 10.19
C VAL A 178 11.13 12.43 10.82
N ASP A 179 12.27 12.99 10.40
CA ASP A 179 13.60 12.63 10.89
C ASP A 179 13.86 11.10 10.89
N GLY A 180 13.39 10.41 9.85
CA GLY A 180 13.58 8.97 9.71
C GLY A 180 12.58 8.11 10.50
N ASN A 181 11.66 8.71 11.24
CA ASN A 181 10.68 8.01 12.07
C ASN A 181 9.30 8.02 11.43
N LEU A 182 8.73 6.82 11.23
CA LEU A 182 7.37 6.64 10.73
C LEU A 182 6.39 6.58 11.91
N SER A 183 5.37 7.43 11.88
CA SER A 183 4.29 7.47 12.87
C SER A 183 2.93 7.54 12.20
N PHE A 184 1.88 7.17 12.96
CA PHE A 184 0.49 7.19 12.49
C PHE A 184 -0.37 7.99 13.46
N HIS A 185 -1.31 8.76 12.91
CA HIS A 185 -2.20 9.64 13.64
C HIS A 185 -3.64 9.49 13.12
N PRO A 186 -4.64 9.95 13.86
CA PRO A 186 -6.03 9.99 13.36
C PRO A 186 -6.14 10.69 12.02
N GLY A 187 -7.15 10.31 11.23
CA GLY A 187 -7.44 10.92 9.94
C GLY A 187 -7.77 12.39 10.04
N GLN A 188 -7.60 13.11 8.95
CA GLN A 188 -7.80 14.55 8.85
C GLN A 188 -8.67 14.87 7.62
N PRO A 189 -9.41 15.98 7.63
CA PRO A 189 -10.03 16.49 6.41
C PRO A 189 -8.95 16.77 5.36
N LYS A 190 -9.35 16.83 4.09
CA LYS A 190 -8.42 17.17 3.00
C LYS A 190 -7.70 18.47 3.36
N PRO A 191 -6.35 18.48 3.42
CA PRO A 191 -5.61 19.71 3.71
C PRO A 191 -5.83 20.72 2.58
N ASP A 192 -5.91 21.98 2.95
CA ASP A 192 -5.96 23.11 2.00
C ASP A 192 -4.54 23.32 1.45
N LEU A 193 -4.19 22.55 0.41
CA LEU A 193 -2.91 22.66 -0.27
C LEU A 193 -3.04 23.68 -1.39
N PRO A 194 -2.04 24.57 -1.61
CA PRO A 194 -2.04 25.50 -2.72
C PRO A 194 -2.16 24.75 -4.05
N GLU A 195 -3.22 24.96 -4.79
CA GLU A 195 -3.48 24.25 -6.06
C GLU A 195 -2.37 24.54 -7.08
N ASP A 196 -1.91 25.77 -7.17
CA ASP A 196 -0.88 26.21 -8.12
C ASP A 196 0.48 25.54 -7.90
N ALA A 197 0.86 25.25 -6.66
CA ALA A 197 2.12 24.57 -6.34
C ALA A 197 2.12 23.10 -6.73
N ALA A 198 0.97 22.42 -6.62
CA ALA A 198 0.82 21.03 -6.99
C ALA A 198 0.93 20.82 -8.51
N GLU A 199 0.32 21.68 -9.29
CA GLU A 199 0.30 21.60 -10.75
C GLU A 199 1.68 21.83 -11.38
N ALA A 200 2.39 22.87 -10.97
CA ALA A 200 3.71 23.19 -11.48
C ALA A 200 4.76 22.12 -11.13
N LEU A 201 4.72 21.59 -9.90
CA LEU A 201 5.61 20.51 -9.45
C LEU A 201 5.36 19.21 -10.22
N TRP A 202 4.10 18.94 -10.51
CA TRP A 202 3.67 17.76 -11.27
C TRP A 202 4.10 17.82 -12.73
N GLY A 203 3.89 18.91 -13.40
CA GLY A 203 4.35 19.08 -14.78
C GLY A 203 5.86 18.82 -14.88
N THR A 204 6.66 19.37 -13.95
CA THR A 204 8.11 19.18 -13.91
C THR A 204 8.50 17.72 -13.58
N TYR A 205 7.85 17.09 -12.60
CA TYR A 205 8.12 15.69 -12.20
C TYR A 205 7.76 14.72 -13.33
N PHE A 206 6.59 14.90 -13.96
CA PHE A 206 6.14 14.07 -15.08
C PHE A 206 7.07 14.19 -16.28
N CYS A 207 7.49 15.42 -16.64
CA CYS A 207 8.41 15.66 -17.74
C CYS A 207 9.81 15.06 -17.50
N ASN A 208 10.29 15.02 -16.25
CA ASN A 208 11.64 14.55 -15.92
C ASN A 208 11.73 13.04 -15.65
N ILE A 209 10.67 12.42 -15.12
CA ILE A 209 10.66 10.98 -14.78
C ILE A 209 10.03 10.13 -15.88
N PHE A 210 9.22 10.74 -16.71
CA PHE A 210 8.53 10.06 -17.79
C PHE A 210 9.49 9.73 -18.94
N ASN A 211 9.94 8.45 -18.97
CA ASN A 211 10.70 7.98 -20.13
C ASN A 211 9.72 7.59 -21.24
N PRO A 212 9.65 8.36 -22.36
CA PRO A 212 8.71 8.11 -23.45
C PRO A 212 8.81 6.70 -24.02
N ALA A 213 10.02 6.11 -24.05
CA ALA A 213 10.27 4.77 -24.56
C ALA A 213 9.66 3.65 -23.69
N ARG A 214 9.26 3.95 -22.43
CA ARG A 214 8.60 3.01 -21.50
C ARG A 214 7.10 3.25 -21.38
N LEU A 215 6.54 4.17 -22.18
CA LEU A 215 5.13 4.52 -22.14
C LEU A 215 4.26 3.37 -22.64
N LYS A 216 3.69 2.62 -21.73
CA LYS A 216 2.58 1.69 -22.05
C LYS A 216 1.26 2.45 -21.86
N VAL A 217 0.83 3.18 -22.90
CA VAL A 217 -0.40 3.99 -22.90
C VAL A 217 -1.62 3.19 -22.44
N GLY A 218 -1.75 1.94 -22.87
CA GLY A 218 -2.81 1.03 -22.44
C GLY A 218 -2.80 0.72 -20.95
N ALA A 219 -1.65 0.76 -20.26
CA ALA A 219 -1.56 0.53 -18.82
C ALA A 219 -2.01 1.75 -18.00
N VAL A 220 -1.81 2.96 -18.50
CA VAL A 220 -2.26 4.20 -17.84
C VAL A 220 -3.77 4.32 -17.94
N THR A 221 -4.35 4.08 -19.11
CA THR A 221 -5.80 4.22 -19.32
C THR A 221 -6.62 3.10 -18.66
N SER A 222 -6.12 1.85 -18.66
CA SER A 222 -6.85 0.71 -18.09
C SER A 222 -6.73 0.57 -16.57
N LYS A 223 -5.63 1.03 -15.96
CA LYS A 223 -5.38 0.89 -14.53
C LYS A 223 -5.84 2.06 -13.67
N MET A 224 -6.15 3.22 -14.26
CA MET A 224 -6.62 4.40 -13.53
C MET A 224 -8.15 4.54 -13.62
N PRO A 225 -8.92 4.22 -12.56
CA PRO A 225 -10.37 4.44 -12.54
C PRO A 225 -10.73 5.92 -12.67
N LYS A 226 -11.93 6.20 -13.24
CA LYS A 226 -12.44 7.57 -13.48
C LYS A 226 -12.43 8.46 -12.23
N GLN A 227 -12.69 7.90 -11.05
CA GLN A 227 -12.71 8.65 -9.78
C GLN A 227 -11.36 9.27 -9.41
N TYR A 228 -10.23 8.73 -9.91
CA TYR A 228 -8.89 9.27 -9.68
C TYR A 228 -8.43 10.23 -10.79
N ARG A 229 -9.19 10.31 -11.89
CA ARG A 229 -8.91 11.25 -12.99
C ARG A 229 -9.46 12.65 -12.75
N GLN A 230 -10.50 12.76 -11.93
CA GLN A 230 -11.20 14.04 -11.68
C GLN A 230 -10.42 15.06 -10.82
N GLY A 231 -9.23 14.72 -10.36
CA GLY A 231 -8.35 15.63 -9.61
C GLY A 231 -6.97 15.80 -10.22
N LEU A 232 -6.77 15.30 -11.44
CA LEU A 232 -5.48 15.39 -12.14
C LEU A 232 -5.61 16.46 -13.24
N SER A 233 -5.10 17.67 -12.97
CA SER A 233 -4.89 18.71 -13.97
C SER A 233 -4.00 18.26 -15.14
N GLU A 234 -3.24 17.19 -14.92
CA GLU A 234 -2.34 16.57 -15.91
C GLU A 234 -3.04 15.73 -16.97
N ALA A 235 -4.36 15.44 -16.82
CA ALA A 235 -5.09 14.73 -17.88
C ALA A 235 -5.03 15.47 -19.24
N GLN A 236 -4.86 16.78 -19.22
CA GLN A 236 -4.64 17.60 -20.42
C GLN A 236 -3.22 17.41 -20.97
N HIS A 237 -2.19 17.25 -20.11
CA HIS A 237 -0.80 17.08 -20.52
C HIS A 237 -0.47 15.65 -21.00
N ILE A 238 -1.27 14.66 -20.64
CA ILE A 238 -1.07 13.26 -21.09
C ILE A 238 -1.18 13.15 -22.62
N GLN A 239 -2.10 13.87 -23.26
CA GLN A 239 -2.21 13.86 -24.72
C GLN A 239 -1.02 14.53 -25.41
N GLU A 240 -0.54 15.65 -24.86
CA GLU A 240 0.67 16.33 -25.36
C GLU A 240 1.94 15.49 -25.15
N LEU A 241 2.04 14.78 -24.03
CA LEU A 241 3.15 13.88 -23.73
C LEU A 241 3.13 12.63 -24.64
N ILE A 242 1.97 12.10 -24.99
CA ILE A 242 1.83 11.00 -25.95
C ILE A 242 2.29 11.45 -27.33
N ALA A 243 1.81 12.60 -27.80
CA ALA A 243 2.21 13.16 -29.10
C ALA A 243 3.71 13.52 -29.12
N GLY A 244 4.25 14.06 -28.01
CA GLY A 244 5.66 14.35 -27.84
C GLY A 244 6.55 13.09 -27.75
N ALA A 245 6.02 12.00 -27.17
CA ALA A 245 6.71 10.73 -27.03
C ALA A 245 6.97 10.04 -28.37
N GLU A 246 5.98 10.02 -29.27
CA GLU A 246 6.13 9.45 -30.61
C GLU A 246 7.17 10.21 -31.43
N ASN A 247 7.18 11.55 -31.34
CA ASN A 247 8.17 12.38 -32.00
C ASN A 247 9.60 12.20 -31.44
N LYS A 248 9.74 12.01 -30.12
CA LYS A 248 11.04 11.71 -29.50
C LYS A 248 11.56 10.32 -29.88
N VAL A 249 10.69 9.29 -29.89
CA VAL A 249 11.07 7.93 -30.33
C VAL A 249 11.52 7.95 -31.80
N ARG A 250 10.80 8.66 -32.67
CA ARG A 250 11.19 8.83 -34.07
C ARG A 250 12.55 9.53 -34.21
N LYS A 251 12.78 10.63 -33.49
CA LYS A 251 14.08 11.33 -33.47
C LYS A 251 15.22 10.45 -32.93
N MET A 252 14.94 9.60 -31.91
CA MET A 252 15.95 8.65 -31.41
C MET A 252 16.26 7.53 -32.40
N GLN A 253 15.29 7.09 -33.21
CA GLN A 253 15.49 6.10 -34.27
C GLN A 253 16.25 6.70 -35.47
N GLU A 254 16.04 7.98 -35.75
CA GLU A 254 16.70 8.74 -36.81
C GLU A 254 18.12 9.24 -36.43
N ALA A 255 18.43 9.27 -35.10
CA ALA A 255 19.73 9.70 -34.62
C ALA A 255 20.79 8.62 -34.88
N ALA A 256 21.92 9.00 -35.47
CA ALA A 256 23.05 8.12 -35.63
C ALA A 256 23.54 7.57 -34.28
N PRO A 257 24.07 6.31 -34.23
CA PRO A 257 24.60 5.74 -33.00
C PRO A 257 25.68 6.61 -32.41
N THR A 258 25.48 7.16 -31.22
CA THR A 258 26.52 7.90 -30.49
C THR A 258 27.53 6.92 -29.89
N LEU A 259 28.82 7.20 -30.03
CA LEU A 259 29.86 6.44 -29.37
C LEU A 259 29.65 6.46 -27.83
N PRO A 260 29.79 5.31 -27.14
CA PRO A 260 29.69 5.30 -25.69
C PRO A 260 30.74 6.19 -25.06
N PRO A 261 30.47 6.91 -23.96
CA PRO A 261 31.44 7.74 -23.28
C PRO A 261 32.67 6.91 -22.88
N GLU A 262 33.87 7.53 -22.92
CA GLU A 262 35.18 6.87 -22.69
C GLU A 262 35.25 6.04 -21.40
N GLN A 263 34.47 6.37 -20.39
CA GLN A 263 34.37 5.61 -19.15
C GLN A 263 33.76 4.21 -19.33
N ALA A 264 32.87 4.00 -20.30
CA ALA A 264 32.28 2.69 -20.59
C ALA A 264 33.29 1.73 -21.25
N GLY A 265 34.29 2.27 -21.95
CA GLY A 265 35.41 1.49 -22.51
C GLY A 265 36.38 0.96 -21.46
N LYS A 266 36.55 1.67 -20.34
CA LYS A 266 37.45 1.23 -19.23
C LYS A 266 36.84 0.07 -18.43
N ILE A 267 35.53 0.06 -18.24
CA ILE A 267 34.83 -1.04 -17.53
C ILE A 267 34.90 -2.35 -18.32
N LYS A 268 34.79 -2.32 -19.65
CA LYS A 268 34.91 -3.51 -20.48
C LYS A 268 36.34 -4.10 -20.51
N ARG A 269 37.39 -3.28 -20.40
CA ARG A 269 38.78 -3.75 -20.37
C ARG A 269 39.17 -4.40 -19.04
N GLN A 270 38.57 -3.99 -17.92
CA GLN A 270 38.82 -4.60 -16.62
C GLN A 270 38.13 -5.97 -16.46
N SER A 271 36.99 -6.21 -17.09
CA SER A 271 36.31 -7.52 -17.05
C SER A 271 36.93 -8.59 -17.95
N GLN A 272 37.80 -8.23 -18.92
CA GLN A 272 38.49 -9.20 -19.76
C GLN A 272 39.87 -9.64 -19.24
N ASN A 273 40.45 -8.90 -18.27
CA ASN A 273 41.77 -9.22 -17.69
C ASN A 273 41.70 -10.02 -16.37
N GLY A 274 40.54 -10.49 -15.98
CA GLY A 274 40.30 -11.21 -14.72
C GLY A 274 40.13 -12.73 -14.82
N SER A 275 40.69 -13.41 -15.86
CA SER A 275 40.71 -14.88 -15.86
C SER A 275 41.98 -15.38 -15.18
N PRO A 276 41.89 -16.13 -14.08
CA PRO A 276 43.07 -16.77 -13.49
C PRO A 276 43.57 -17.90 -14.38
N LYS A 277 44.87 -17.87 -14.72
CA LYS A 277 45.58 -19.00 -15.26
C LYS A 277 45.58 -20.11 -14.21
N ALA A 278 44.94 -21.23 -14.51
CA ALA A 278 45.15 -22.48 -13.79
C ALA A 278 46.59 -22.98 -14.10
N GLY A 279 47.33 -23.24 -13.05
CA GLY A 279 48.53 -24.01 -12.99
C GLY A 279 48.40 -25.01 -11.87
#